data_ca8fd7803116fe3b4e50fc1a344a1727
#
_entry.id   ca8fd7803116fe3b4e50fc1a344a1727
#
_cell.length_a   1.000
_cell.length_b   1.000
_cell.length_c   1.000
_cell.angle_alpha   90.00
_cell.angle_beta   90.00
_cell.angle_gamma   90.00
#
_symmetry.space_group_name_H-M   'P 1'
#
loop_
_entity.id
_entity.type
_entity.pdbx_description
1 polymer ?
#
loop_
_entity_poly.entity_id
_entity_poly.type
_entity_poly.pdbx_seq_one_letter_code
_entity_poly.pdbx_strand_id
1 'polypeptide(L)'
;YHPLLLIELNQIDRMLKISKEENLIQQHQVARQLIRGVAHEIKNPLGGIRGATQLLARSLNDPQYAEFTDIIISEVDRLRNLADTMLGSRQLPSYEPVNVHEPLERVRALIVNQTKKKIKITRDYDLSLPDVMADRDQLIQVMLNISVNAVQAMTENKEFFSEHQPELILRTRIQRLVTINGVLKRSAVRIDIEDNGPGVPEEILESVFYPLVTGRAKGTGLGLSIAQNIMHQHNGMIVCQSVPGKTVFSLYLPWESDHAAK
;
A
#
# COMPACT_ATOMS: atom_id res chain seq x y z
N TYR A 1 -47.38 43.49 -7.11
CA TYR A 1 -46.09 43.03 -6.59
C TYR A 1 -46.01 41.53 -6.85
N HIS A 2 -45.07 41.10 -7.72
CA HIS A 2 -44.77 39.68 -7.88
C HIS A 2 -43.62 39.33 -6.92
N PRO A 3 -43.75 38.30 -6.11
CA PRO A 3 -42.66 37.86 -5.26
C PRO A 3 -41.51 37.35 -6.11
N LEU A 4 -40.30 37.87 -5.91
CA LEU A 4 -39.07 37.37 -6.50
C LEU A 4 -38.52 36.31 -5.55
N LEU A 5 -38.26 35.12 -6.09
CA LEU A 5 -37.61 34.02 -5.42
C LEU A 5 -36.13 34.01 -5.80
N LEU A 6 -35.22 34.21 -4.83
CA LEU A 6 -33.80 34.03 -5.02
C LEU A 6 -33.46 32.60 -4.63
N ILE A 7 -33.01 31.79 -5.58
CA ILE A 7 -32.52 30.44 -5.30
C ILE A 7 -30.99 30.46 -5.41
N GLU A 8 -30.31 30.24 -4.29
CA GLU A 8 -28.88 30.08 -4.24
C GLU A 8 -28.54 28.57 -4.22
N LEU A 9 -27.92 28.07 -5.27
CA LEU A 9 -27.49 26.68 -5.39
C LEU A 9 -26.01 26.59 -5.08
N ASN A 10 -25.66 26.16 -3.89
CA ASN A 10 -24.27 25.86 -3.51
C ASN A 10 -23.96 24.38 -3.73
N GLN A 11 -22.83 24.08 -4.38
CA GLN A 11 -22.31 22.72 -4.51
C GLN A 11 -21.81 22.19 -3.17
N ILE A 12 -22.72 21.79 -2.28
CA ILE A 12 -22.43 21.25 -0.95
C ILE A 12 -21.61 19.95 -1.05
N ASP A 13 -21.86 19.12 -2.07
CA ASP A 13 -21.15 17.84 -2.26
C ASP A 13 -19.64 18.00 -2.39
N ARG A 14 -19.17 19.08 -3.01
CA ARG A 14 -17.72 19.32 -3.15
C ARG A 14 -17.08 19.72 -1.82
N MET A 15 -17.74 20.59 -1.04
CA MET A 15 -17.27 21.00 0.29
C MET A 15 -17.29 19.84 1.29
N LEU A 16 -18.35 19.03 1.28
CA LEU A 16 -18.45 17.84 2.11
C LEU A 16 -17.37 16.79 1.77
N LYS A 17 -17.06 16.60 0.48
CA LYS A 17 -15.96 15.72 0.06
C LYS A 17 -14.60 16.24 0.53
N ILE A 18 -14.33 17.54 0.34
CA ILE A 18 -13.07 18.16 0.81
C ILE A 18 -12.93 18.03 2.31
N SER A 19 -13.99 18.40 3.08
CA SER A 19 -13.97 18.28 4.54
C SER A 19 -13.82 16.83 5.01
N LYS A 20 -14.43 15.86 4.33
CA LYS A 20 -14.28 14.43 4.63
C LYS A 20 -12.84 13.96 4.34
N GLU A 21 -12.25 14.40 3.22
CA GLU A 21 -10.86 14.10 2.86
C GLU A 21 -9.86 14.73 3.85
N GLU A 22 -10.05 15.99 4.24
CA GLU A 22 -9.19 16.67 5.22
C GLU A 22 -9.25 16.00 6.60
N ASN A 23 -10.46 15.67 7.09
CA ASN A 23 -10.63 14.93 8.34
C ASN A 23 -9.99 13.54 8.27
N LEU A 24 -10.10 12.84 7.15
CA LEU A 24 -9.45 11.58 6.91
C LEU A 24 -7.92 11.72 7.03
N ILE A 25 -7.35 12.72 6.36
CA ILE A 25 -5.90 12.98 6.37
C ILE A 25 -5.42 13.28 7.79
N GLN A 26 -6.14 14.09 8.56
CA GLN A 26 -5.81 14.39 9.96
C GLN A 26 -5.86 13.16 10.84
N GLN A 27 -6.92 12.35 10.74
CA GLN A 27 -7.03 11.10 11.49
C GLN A 27 -5.90 10.13 11.15
N HIS A 28 -5.52 10.02 9.88
CA HIS A 28 -4.37 9.24 9.44
C HIS A 28 -3.05 9.73 10.05
N GLN A 29 -2.84 11.05 10.12
CA GLN A 29 -1.62 11.62 10.71
C GLN A 29 -1.52 11.32 12.21
N VAL A 30 -2.61 11.50 12.96
CA VAL A 30 -2.66 11.18 14.40
C VAL A 30 -2.43 9.69 14.64
N ALA A 31 -3.12 8.81 13.92
CA ALA A 31 -2.93 7.37 14.03
C ALA A 31 -1.48 6.96 13.74
N ARG A 32 -0.83 7.56 12.74
CA ARG A 32 0.58 7.33 12.41
C ARG A 32 1.53 7.77 13.52
N GLN A 33 1.30 8.92 14.13
CA GLN A 33 2.13 9.40 15.23
C GLN A 33 2.06 8.46 16.43
N LEU A 34 0.85 8.00 16.78
CA LEU A 34 0.65 7.01 17.85
C LEU A 34 1.36 5.69 17.53
N ILE A 35 1.17 5.16 16.31
CA ILE A 35 1.84 3.91 15.87
C ILE A 35 3.36 4.07 15.90
N ARG A 36 3.88 5.23 15.48
CA ARG A 36 5.32 5.50 15.53
C ARG A 36 5.85 5.51 16.96
N GLY A 37 5.13 6.13 17.90
CA GLY A 37 5.47 6.11 19.33
C GLY A 37 5.51 4.69 19.88
N VAL A 38 4.42 3.94 19.69
CA VAL A 38 4.29 2.56 20.14
C VAL A 38 5.36 1.64 19.53
N ALA A 39 5.63 1.77 18.22
CA ALA A 39 6.64 0.94 17.56
C ALA A 39 8.06 1.21 18.12
N HIS A 40 8.38 2.46 18.46
CA HIS A 40 9.64 2.78 19.13
C HIS A 40 9.71 2.18 20.53
N GLU A 41 8.63 2.28 21.29
CA GLU A 41 8.56 1.71 22.65
C GLU A 41 8.59 0.19 22.67
N ILE A 42 8.06 -0.47 21.64
CA ILE A 42 8.15 -1.94 21.46
C ILE A 42 9.58 -2.36 21.08
N LYS A 43 10.26 -1.62 20.22
CA LYS A 43 11.62 -1.97 19.78
C LYS A 43 12.65 -1.98 20.90
N ASN A 44 12.50 -1.10 21.87
CA ASN A 44 13.44 -0.98 22.98
C ASN A 44 13.50 -2.27 23.82
N PRO A 45 12.39 -2.81 24.38
CA PRO A 45 12.42 -4.06 25.11
C PRO A 45 12.82 -5.26 24.24
N LEU A 46 12.42 -5.30 22.95
CA LEU A 46 12.84 -6.35 22.04
C LEU A 46 14.35 -6.37 21.84
N GLY A 47 15.01 -5.21 21.79
CA GLY A 47 16.47 -5.10 21.74
C GLY A 47 17.12 -5.68 22.99
N GLY A 48 16.56 -5.42 24.17
CA GLY A 48 17.00 -5.98 25.44
C GLY A 48 16.85 -7.50 25.51
N ILE A 49 15.68 -8.03 25.13
CA ILE A 49 15.41 -9.48 25.08
C ILE A 49 16.39 -10.18 24.13
N ARG A 50 16.59 -9.62 22.93
CA ARG A 50 17.54 -10.16 21.94
C ARG A 50 18.95 -10.23 22.50
N GLY A 51 19.44 -9.13 23.11
CA GLY A 51 20.78 -9.06 23.70
C GLY A 51 20.97 -10.05 24.86
N ALA A 52 20.00 -10.14 25.77
CA ALA A 52 20.02 -11.11 26.88
C ALA A 52 20.02 -12.55 26.34
N THR A 53 19.21 -12.88 25.36
CA THR A 53 19.16 -14.23 24.75
C THR A 53 20.49 -14.58 24.07
N GLN A 54 21.12 -13.62 23.36
CA GLN A 54 22.44 -13.84 22.76
C GLN A 54 23.54 -14.10 23.80
N LEU A 55 23.51 -13.40 24.93
CA LEU A 55 24.45 -13.67 26.05
C LEU A 55 24.19 -15.04 26.65
N LEU A 56 22.92 -15.42 26.83
CA LEU A 56 22.51 -16.72 27.33
C LEU A 56 23.02 -17.86 26.43
N ALA A 57 22.80 -17.73 25.10
CA ALA A 57 23.24 -18.68 24.10
C ALA A 57 24.79 -18.91 24.16
N ARG A 58 25.55 -17.83 24.40
CA ARG A 58 27.01 -17.91 24.55
C ARG A 58 27.46 -18.53 25.87
N SER A 59 26.69 -18.31 26.94
CA SER A 59 27.03 -18.75 28.28
C SER A 59 26.69 -20.22 28.55
N LEU A 60 25.58 -20.71 27.99
CA LEU A 60 25.11 -22.06 28.26
C LEU A 60 25.89 -23.13 27.49
N ASN A 61 26.46 -22.80 26.34
CA ASN A 61 27.30 -23.66 25.48
C ASN A 61 26.81 -25.13 25.36
N ASP A 62 25.49 -25.36 25.49
CA ASP A 62 24.80 -26.63 25.50
C ASP A 62 23.83 -26.72 24.32
N PRO A 63 24.00 -27.72 23.44
CA PRO A 63 23.12 -27.88 22.25
C PRO A 63 21.62 -27.98 22.58
N GLN A 64 21.27 -28.46 23.77
CA GLN A 64 19.88 -28.59 24.19
C GLN A 64 19.19 -27.21 24.33
N TYR A 65 19.94 -26.17 24.71
CA TYR A 65 19.40 -24.82 24.87
C TYR A 65 19.57 -23.96 23.61
N ALA A 66 20.40 -24.38 22.67
CA ALA A 66 20.64 -23.65 21.43
C ALA A 66 19.33 -23.47 20.61
N GLU A 67 18.51 -24.53 20.48
CA GLU A 67 17.25 -24.49 19.78
C GLU A 67 16.28 -23.46 20.40
N PHE A 68 16.18 -23.41 21.72
CA PHE A 68 15.30 -22.45 22.42
C PHE A 68 15.76 -21.00 22.24
N THR A 69 17.07 -20.76 22.32
CA THR A 69 17.63 -19.41 22.13
C THR A 69 17.46 -18.94 20.67
N ASP A 70 17.59 -19.82 19.70
CA ASP A 70 17.36 -19.52 18.28
C ASP A 70 15.90 -19.20 18.00
N ILE A 71 14.96 -19.94 18.59
CA ILE A 71 13.53 -19.64 18.50
C ILE A 71 13.23 -18.25 19.07
N ILE A 72 13.74 -17.93 20.28
CA ILE A 72 13.51 -16.62 20.91
C ILE A 72 14.09 -15.50 20.03
N ILE A 73 15.31 -15.65 19.53
CA ILE A 73 15.96 -14.65 18.66
C ILE A 73 15.15 -14.46 17.38
N SER A 74 14.70 -15.55 16.74
CA SER A 74 13.92 -15.47 15.52
C SER A 74 12.57 -14.78 15.70
N GLU A 75 11.86 -15.04 16.81
CA GLU A 75 10.59 -14.37 17.12
C GLU A 75 10.79 -12.90 17.50
N VAL A 76 11.86 -12.57 18.22
CA VAL A 76 12.21 -11.18 18.53
C VAL A 76 12.55 -10.41 17.23
N ASP A 77 13.33 -11.01 16.33
CA ASP A 77 13.66 -10.39 15.04
C ASP A 77 12.41 -10.24 14.16
N ARG A 78 11.49 -11.19 14.20
CA ARG A 78 10.18 -11.09 13.55
C ARG A 78 9.34 -9.93 14.08
N LEU A 79 9.23 -9.78 15.41
CA LEU A 79 8.51 -8.68 16.04
C LEU A 79 9.18 -7.33 15.77
N ARG A 80 10.50 -7.28 15.73
CA ARG A 80 11.27 -6.09 15.39
C ARG A 80 11.01 -5.66 13.94
N ASN A 81 11.02 -6.62 13.01
CA ASN A 81 10.69 -6.37 11.61
C ASN A 81 9.25 -5.87 11.44
N LEU A 82 8.30 -6.41 12.23
CA LEU A 82 6.95 -5.91 12.26
C LEU A 82 6.88 -4.45 12.73
N ALA A 83 7.57 -4.10 13.81
CA ALA A 83 7.67 -2.73 14.30
C ALA A 83 8.36 -1.80 13.29
N ASP A 84 9.40 -2.27 12.56
CA ASP A 84 10.04 -1.52 11.48
C ASP A 84 9.08 -1.27 10.31
N THR A 85 8.29 -2.27 9.96
CA THR A 85 7.25 -2.15 8.93
C THR A 85 6.19 -1.10 9.33
N MET A 86 5.80 -1.06 10.62
CA MET A 86 4.89 -0.04 11.16
C MET A 86 5.44 1.38 11.06
N LEU A 87 6.76 1.54 11.22
CA LEU A 87 7.42 2.84 11.14
C LEU A 87 7.56 3.35 9.70
N GLY A 88 7.46 2.47 8.70
CA GLY A 88 7.77 2.76 7.31
C GLY A 88 9.28 2.94 7.08
N SER A 89 9.67 3.20 5.83
CA SER A 89 11.08 3.49 5.53
C SER A 89 11.56 4.73 6.27
N ARG A 90 12.67 4.61 7.00
CA ARG A 90 13.36 5.73 7.66
C ARG A 90 14.22 6.55 6.70
N GLN A 91 14.49 6.02 5.52
CA GLN A 91 15.30 6.70 4.52
C GLN A 91 14.47 7.76 3.83
N LEU A 92 15.05 8.94 3.65
CA LEU A 92 14.48 9.95 2.77
C LEU A 92 14.37 9.35 1.37
N PRO A 93 13.24 9.56 0.66
CA PRO A 93 13.08 9.06 -0.69
C PRO A 93 14.22 9.54 -1.59
N SER A 94 14.81 8.64 -2.35
CA SER A 94 15.79 8.96 -3.39
C SER A 94 15.06 9.14 -4.71
N TYR A 95 14.67 10.38 -5.02
CA TYR A 95 13.92 10.66 -6.24
C TYR A 95 14.85 10.64 -7.47
N GLU A 96 14.48 9.81 -8.43
CA GLU A 96 15.13 9.70 -9.74
C GLU A 96 14.08 9.53 -10.85
N PRO A 97 14.41 9.79 -12.13
CA PRO A 97 13.53 9.42 -13.23
C PRO A 97 13.38 7.88 -13.28
N VAL A 98 12.15 7.38 -13.10
CA VAL A 98 11.85 5.96 -13.04
C VAL A 98 10.85 5.59 -14.13
N ASN A 99 11.20 4.62 -14.96
CA ASN A 99 10.25 3.95 -15.82
C ASN A 99 9.38 2.99 -14.98
N VAL A 100 8.09 3.29 -14.84
CA VAL A 100 7.17 2.57 -13.94
C VAL A 100 7.03 1.08 -14.27
N HIS A 101 7.38 0.66 -15.48
CA HIS A 101 7.33 -0.75 -15.87
C HIS A 101 8.45 -1.58 -15.21
N GLU A 102 9.61 -0.98 -14.89
CA GLU A 102 10.71 -1.71 -14.24
C GLU A 102 10.32 -2.22 -12.83
N PRO A 103 9.86 -1.34 -11.90
CA PRO A 103 9.39 -1.80 -10.59
C PRO A 103 8.19 -2.76 -10.73
N LEU A 104 7.30 -2.54 -11.69
CA LEU A 104 6.13 -3.40 -11.93
C LEU A 104 6.54 -4.81 -12.38
N GLU A 105 7.51 -4.94 -13.30
CA GLU A 105 8.07 -6.22 -13.73
C GLU A 105 8.84 -6.92 -12.59
N ARG A 106 9.51 -6.16 -11.73
CA ARG A 106 10.15 -6.74 -10.54
C ARG A 106 9.13 -7.36 -9.60
N VAL A 107 8.04 -6.65 -9.32
CA VAL A 107 6.91 -7.17 -8.51
C VAL A 107 6.29 -8.40 -9.16
N ARG A 108 6.01 -8.34 -10.46
CA ARG A 108 5.48 -9.49 -11.22
C ARG A 108 6.36 -10.72 -11.05
N ALA A 109 7.69 -10.59 -11.20
CA ALA A 109 8.62 -11.71 -11.05
C ALA A 109 8.56 -12.31 -9.64
N LEU A 110 8.46 -11.47 -8.59
CA LEU A 110 8.34 -11.93 -7.21
C LEU A 110 7.03 -12.70 -6.99
N ILE A 111 5.89 -12.19 -7.49
CA ILE A 111 4.59 -12.86 -7.37
C ILE A 111 4.55 -14.18 -8.13
N VAL A 112 5.10 -14.25 -9.35
CA VAL A 112 5.20 -15.49 -10.13
C VAL A 112 5.96 -16.57 -9.35
N ASN A 113 7.08 -16.21 -8.73
CA ASN A 113 7.89 -17.12 -7.93
C ASN A 113 7.15 -17.59 -6.66
N GLN A 114 6.52 -16.66 -5.95
CA GLN A 114 5.78 -16.96 -4.72
C GLN A 114 4.57 -17.87 -4.97
N THR A 115 3.83 -17.61 -6.03
CA THR A 115 2.59 -18.35 -6.37
C THR A 115 2.84 -19.64 -7.13
N LYS A 116 4.10 -19.96 -7.50
CA LYS A 116 4.47 -21.09 -8.33
C LYS A 116 3.61 -21.19 -9.60
N LYS A 117 3.31 -20.05 -10.21
CA LYS A 117 2.50 -19.90 -11.43
C LYS A 117 1.02 -20.36 -11.29
N LYS A 118 0.49 -20.46 -10.08
CA LYS A 118 -0.91 -20.84 -9.86
C LYS A 118 -1.90 -19.70 -10.18
N ILE A 119 -1.41 -18.47 -10.24
CA ILE A 119 -2.19 -17.28 -10.56
C ILE A 119 -1.76 -16.80 -11.95
N LYS A 120 -2.73 -16.56 -12.82
CA LYS A 120 -2.50 -15.95 -14.13
C LYS A 120 -2.17 -14.46 -13.92
N ILE A 121 -1.07 -13.98 -14.49
CA ILE A 121 -0.69 -12.56 -14.42
C ILE A 121 -0.70 -11.99 -15.85
N THR A 122 -1.63 -11.07 -16.09
CA THR A 122 -1.81 -10.39 -17.38
C THR A 122 -1.17 -9.01 -17.33
N ARG A 123 -0.42 -8.66 -18.38
CA ARG A 123 0.19 -7.34 -18.58
C ARG A 123 -0.61 -6.55 -19.62
N ASP A 124 -0.98 -5.33 -19.29
CA ASP A 124 -1.69 -4.40 -20.17
C ASP A 124 -1.01 -3.02 -20.05
N TYR A 125 0.20 -2.92 -20.62
CA TYR A 125 1.08 -1.77 -20.47
C TYR A 125 0.98 -0.81 -21.64
N ASP A 126 0.90 0.47 -21.32
CA ASP A 126 1.14 1.57 -22.27
C ASP A 126 2.65 1.89 -22.25
N LEU A 127 3.36 1.40 -23.27
CA LEU A 127 4.82 1.56 -23.38
C LEU A 127 5.25 3.00 -23.74
N SER A 128 4.31 3.88 -24.03
CA SER A 128 4.58 5.30 -24.35
C SER A 128 4.66 6.19 -23.10
N LEU A 129 4.48 5.62 -21.91
CA LEU A 129 4.51 6.41 -20.68
C LEU A 129 5.90 7.02 -20.44
N PRO A 130 5.92 8.29 -19.99
CA PRO A 130 7.17 8.95 -19.59
C PRO A 130 7.66 8.41 -18.24
N ASP A 131 8.95 8.63 -17.96
CA ASP A 131 9.51 8.43 -16.65
C ASP A 131 8.89 9.40 -15.65
N VAL A 132 8.72 8.95 -14.41
CA VAL A 132 8.22 9.74 -13.29
C VAL A 132 9.32 9.95 -12.26
N MET A 133 9.32 11.11 -11.58
CA MET A 133 10.22 11.35 -10.46
C MET A 133 9.78 10.59 -9.25
N ALA A 134 10.48 9.51 -8.91
CA ALA A 134 10.08 8.59 -7.84
C ALA A 134 11.29 7.88 -7.21
N ASP A 135 11.09 7.34 -6.03
CA ASP A 135 11.98 6.36 -5.42
C ASP A 135 11.56 4.96 -5.88
N ARG A 136 12.44 4.31 -6.65
CA ARG A 136 12.19 3.01 -7.26
C ARG A 136 11.85 1.92 -6.26
N ASP A 137 12.59 1.86 -5.15
CA ASP A 137 12.40 0.81 -4.14
C ASP A 137 11.08 1.01 -3.38
N GLN A 138 10.72 2.26 -3.11
CA GLN A 138 9.43 2.59 -2.51
C GLN A 138 8.26 2.25 -3.45
N LEU A 139 8.39 2.48 -4.76
CA LEU A 139 7.38 2.06 -5.74
C LEU A 139 7.22 0.54 -5.76
N ILE A 140 8.33 -0.22 -5.73
CA ILE A 140 8.29 -1.68 -5.61
C ILE A 140 7.52 -2.07 -4.35
N GLN A 141 7.78 -1.42 -3.22
CA GLN A 141 7.10 -1.72 -1.96
C GLN A 141 5.59 -1.47 -2.03
N VAL A 142 5.15 -0.35 -2.63
CA VAL A 142 3.73 -0.05 -2.85
C VAL A 142 3.06 -1.14 -3.66
N MET A 143 3.60 -1.42 -4.85
CA MET A 143 3.04 -2.38 -5.77
C MET A 143 3.05 -3.80 -5.20
N LEU A 144 4.11 -4.17 -4.46
CA LEU A 144 4.22 -5.47 -3.81
C LEU A 144 3.18 -5.62 -2.69
N ASN A 145 2.98 -4.61 -1.84
CA ASN A 145 1.98 -4.63 -0.79
C ASN A 145 0.57 -4.88 -1.35
N ILE A 146 0.23 -4.21 -2.45
CA ILE A 146 -1.06 -4.38 -3.12
C ILE A 146 -1.16 -5.77 -3.75
N SER A 147 -0.14 -6.17 -4.53
CA SER A 147 -0.14 -7.45 -5.24
C SER A 147 -0.18 -8.66 -4.29
N VAL A 148 0.53 -8.59 -3.15
CA VAL A 148 0.48 -9.63 -2.11
C VAL A 148 -0.91 -9.71 -1.49
N ASN A 149 -1.56 -8.56 -1.25
CA ASN A 149 -2.94 -8.54 -0.76
C ASN A 149 -3.90 -9.21 -1.74
N ALA A 150 -3.77 -8.94 -3.04
CA ALA A 150 -4.54 -9.58 -4.10
C ALA A 150 -4.32 -11.10 -4.12
N VAL A 151 -3.06 -11.55 -4.13
CA VAL A 151 -2.69 -12.97 -4.10
C VAL A 151 -3.28 -13.68 -2.89
N GLN A 152 -3.16 -13.09 -1.71
CA GLN A 152 -3.71 -13.66 -0.48
C GLN A 152 -5.24 -13.75 -0.53
N ALA A 153 -5.94 -12.72 -1.03
CA ALA A 153 -7.40 -12.75 -1.18
C ALA A 153 -7.83 -13.89 -2.10
N MET A 154 -7.10 -14.10 -3.17
CA MET A 154 -7.35 -15.18 -4.13
C MET A 154 -7.00 -16.57 -3.59
N THR A 155 -5.98 -16.71 -2.75
CA THR A 155 -5.53 -18.02 -2.24
C THR A 155 -6.28 -18.50 -1.00
N GLU A 156 -6.78 -17.59 -0.18
CA GLU A 156 -7.54 -17.90 1.02
C GLU A 156 -8.99 -18.34 0.72
N ASN A 157 -9.57 -17.85 -0.37
CA ASN A 157 -10.95 -18.17 -0.76
C ASN A 157 -11.00 -19.30 -1.81
N LYS A 158 -10.75 -20.52 -1.36
CA LYS A 158 -10.71 -21.69 -2.25
C LYS A 158 -12.04 -22.00 -2.93
N GLU A 159 -13.16 -21.72 -2.27
CA GLU A 159 -14.51 -21.98 -2.83
C GLU A 159 -14.77 -21.06 -4.02
N PHE A 160 -14.43 -19.78 -3.90
CA PHE A 160 -14.59 -18.82 -5.01
C PHE A 160 -13.78 -19.23 -6.25
N PHE A 161 -12.57 -19.77 -6.04
CA PHE A 161 -11.67 -20.17 -7.13
C PHE A 161 -11.80 -21.64 -7.57
N SER A 162 -12.77 -22.40 -7.03
CA SER A 162 -13.09 -23.72 -7.58
C SER A 162 -13.60 -23.67 -9.03
N GLU A 163 -14.27 -22.57 -9.39
CA GLU A 163 -14.89 -22.37 -10.69
C GLU A 163 -14.18 -21.29 -11.55
N HIS A 164 -13.31 -20.46 -10.95
CA HIS A 164 -12.66 -19.34 -11.61
C HIS A 164 -11.14 -19.41 -11.47
N GLN A 165 -10.42 -19.19 -12.57
CA GLN A 165 -8.97 -19.08 -12.52
C GLN A 165 -8.56 -17.77 -11.84
N PRO A 166 -7.72 -17.78 -10.79
CA PRO A 166 -7.20 -16.57 -10.19
C PRO A 166 -6.39 -15.76 -11.20
N GLU A 167 -6.71 -14.48 -11.36
CA GLU A 167 -6.04 -13.59 -12.30
C GLU A 167 -5.67 -12.25 -11.63
N LEU A 168 -4.45 -11.82 -11.87
CA LEU A 168 -3.92 -10.51 -11.51
C LEU A 168 -3.60 -9.75 -12.80
N ILE A 169 -4.19 -8.58 -13.00
CA ILE A 169 -3.96 -7.74 -14.17
C ILE A 169 -3.16 -6.52 -13.75
N LEU A 170 -2.02 -6.30 -14.40
CA LEU A 170 -1.17 -5.14 -14.22
C LEU A 170 -1.35 -4.23 -15.43
N ARG A 171 -1.93 -3.04 -15.22
CA ARG A 171 -2.25 -2.09 -16.30
C ARG A 171 -1.58 -0.76 -16.04
N THR A 172 -1.10 -0.12 -17.11
CA THR A 172 -0.55 1.24 -17.03
C THR A 172 -1.18 2.13 -18.10
N ARG A 173 -1.51 3.38 -17.75
CA ARG A 173 -2.11 4.38 -18.65
C ARG A 173 -1.67 5.78 -18.27
N ILE A 174 -1.73 6.71 -19.22
CA ILE A 174 -1.72 8.13 -18.92
C ILE A 174 -3.13 8.58 -18.52
N GLN A 175 -3.24 9.30 -17.42
CA GLN A 175 -4.48 9.92 -16.98
C GLN A 175 -4.36 11.42 -17.11
N ARG A 176 -5.27 12.05 -17.85
CA ARG A 176 -5.32 13.52 -18.01
C ARG A 176 -6.34 14.12 -17.06
N LEU A 177 -6.08 15.37 -16.65
CA LEU A 177 -6.99 16.17 -15.82
C LEU A 177 -7.47 15.42 -14.57
N VAL A 178 -6.53 14.97 -13.76
CA VAL A 178 -6.80 14.23 -12.52
C VAL A 178 -6.56 15.12 -11.31
N THR A 179 -7.47 15.08 -10.34
CA THR A 179 -7.28 15.76 -9.06
C THR A 179 -6.54 14.82 -8.10
N ILE A 180 -5.35 15.21 -7.68
CA ILE A 180 -4.53 14.47 -6.71
C ILE A 180 -4.37 15.36 -5.48
N ASN A 181 -4.77 14.86 -4.31
CA ASN A 181 -4.69 15.58 -3.02
C ASN A 181 -5.28 17.02 -3.11
N GLY A 182 -6.46 17.16 -3.75
CA GLY A 182 -7.14 18.45 -3.91
C GLY A 182 -6.57 19.35 -5.02
N VAL A 183 -5.44 18.99 -5.65
CA VAL A 183 -4.78 19.77 -6.71
C VAL A 183 -5.05 19.15 -8.07
N LEU A 184 -5.58 19.94 -9.01
CA LEU A 184 -5.78 19.50 -10.40
C LEU A 184 -4.42 19.39 -11.10
N LYS A 185 -4.07 18.20 -11.53
CA LYS A 185 -2.89 17.89 -12.33
C LYS A 185 -3.27 17.69 -13.79
N ARG A 186 -2.44 18.24 -14.71
CA ARG A 186 -2.70 18.08 -16.16
C ARG A 186 -2.57 16.65 -16.61
N SER A 187 -1.60 15.93 -16.04
CA SER A 187 -1.33 14.53 -16.36
C SER A 187 -0.77 13.77 -15.16
N ALA A 188 -1.07 12.48 -15.11
CA ALA A 188 -0.49 11.54 -14.18
C ALA A 188 -0.29 10.19 -14.87
N VAL A 189 0.72 9.46 -14.47
CA VAL A 189 0.86 8.05 -14.78
C VAL A 189 -0.04 7.29 -13.83
N ARG A 190 -0.95 6.49 -14.39
CA ARG A 190 -1.85 5.62 -13.66
C ARG A 190 -1.39 4.18 -13.79
N ILE A 191 -1.28 3.49 -12.65
CA ILE A 191 -0.94 2.08 -12.55
C ILE A 191 -2.08 1.38 -11.84
N ASP A 192 -2.75 0.44 -12.52
CA ASP A 192 -3.81 -0.36 -11.93
C ASP A 192 -3.28 -1.77 -11.64
N ILE A 193 -3.56 -2.23 -10.42
CA ILE A 193 -3.36 -3.60 -9.99
C ILE A 193 -4.77 -4.14 -9.71
N GLU A 194 -5.24 -4.99 -10.63
CA GLU A 194 -6.60 -5.53 -10.63
C GLU A 194 -6.56 -7.03 -10.33
N ASP A 195 -7.38 -7.49 -9.40
CA ASP A 195 -7.59 -8.90 -9.09
C ASP A 195 -9.06 -9.28 -9.24
N ASN A 196 -9.30 -10.55 -9.57
CA ASN A 196 -10.63 -11.13 -9.65
C ASN A 196 -11.05 -11.86 -8.37
N GLY A 197 -10.55 -11.41 -7.23
CA GLY A 197 -10.83 -11.98 -5.91
C GLY A 197 -12.24 -11.71 -5.39
N PRO A 198 -12.53 -12.12 -4.15
CA PRO A 198 -13.86 -12.00 -3.55
C PRO A 198 -14.30 -10.56 -3.29
N GLY A 199 -13.41 -9.59 -3.47
CA GLY A 199 -13.65 -8.20 -3.15
C GLY A 199 -13.24 -7.82 -1.71
N VAL A 200 -13.32 -6.51 -1.43
CA VAL A 200 -13.13 -5.94 -0.10
C VAL A 200 -14.51 -5.75 0.52
N PRO A 201 -14.75 -6.22 1.77
CA PRO A 201 -16.02 -5.98 2.45
C PRO A 201 -16.37 -4.49 2.50
N GLU A 202 -17.66 -4.17 2.26
CA GLU A 202 -18.14 -2.79 2.16
C GLU A 202 -17.87 -1.99 3.46
N GLU A 203 -17.97 -2.67 4.61
CA GLU A 203 -17.76 -2.07 5.94
C GLU A 203 -16.36 -1.52 6.15
N ILE A 204 -15.35 -2.10 5.45
CA ILE A 204 -13.95 -1.66 5.57
C ILE A 204 -13.43 -0.93 4.34
N LEU A 205 -14.20 -0.84 3.27
CA LEU A 205 -13.73 -0.26 1.99
C LEU A 205 -13.30 1.20 2.14
N GLU A 206 -14.06 2.02 2.86
CA GLU A 206 -13.69 3.41 3.13
C GLU A 206 -12.46 3.54 4.03
N SER A 207 -12.21 2.55 4.89
CA SER A 207 -11.12 2.54 5.87
C SER A 207 -9.96 1.61 5.49
N VAL A 208 -9.97 1.05 4.26
CA VAL A 208 -8.99 0.03 3.83
C VAL A 208 -7.52 0.49 3.92
N PHE A 209 -7.29 1.79 3.87
CA PHE A 209 -5.98 2.41 4.01
C PHE A 209 -5.65 2.80 5.46
N TYR A 210 -6.55 2.61 6.42
CA TYR A 210 -6.25 2.90 7.82
C TYR A 210 -5.30 1.84 8.37
N PRO A 211 -4.33 2.25 9.20
CA PRO A 211 -3.45 1.30 9.86
C PRO A 211 -4.25 0.32 10.73
N LEU A 212 -3.83 -0.95 10.72
CA LEU A 212 -4.44 -2.04 11.49
C LEU A 212 -5.86 -2.45 11.04
N VAL A 213 -6.41 -1.83 9.99
CA VAL A 213 -7.65 -2.27 9.38
C VAL A 213 -7.36 -3.47 8.47
N THR A 214 -8.03 -4.57 8.72
CA THR A 214 -7.90 -5.80 7.95
C THR A 214 -9.19 -6.61 8.00
N GLY A 215 -9.61 -7.13 6.85
CA GLY A 215 -10.69 -8.11 6.75
C GLY A 215 -10.22 -9.56 6.94
N ARG A 216 -8.94 -9.79 7.32
CA ARG A 216 -8.33 -11.12 7.42
C ARG A 216 -7.84 -11.42 8.82
N ALA A 217 -8.07 -12.64 9.30
CA ALA A 217 -7.67 -13.07 10.64
C ALA A 217 -6.16 -13.01 10.89
N LYS A 218 -5.33 -13.20 9.85
CA LYS A 218 -3.85 -13.16 9.93
C LYS A 218 -3.23 -11.91 9.31
N GLY A 219 -4.04 -10.95 8.86
CA GLY A 219 -3.56 -9.71 8.27
C GLY A 219 -3.04 -8.74 9.33
N THR A 220 -1.93 -8.07 9.07
CA THR A 220 -1.40 -7.01 9.94
C THR A 220 -2.14 -5.69 9.78
N GLY A 221 -2.87 -5.49 8.68
CA GLY A 221 -3.54 -4.23 8.36
C GLY A 221 -2.58 -3.05 8.07
N LEU A 222 -1.30 -3.33 7.83
CA LEU A 222 -0.27 -2.29 7.66
C LEU A 222 0.13 -2.06 6.19
N GLY A 223 0.00 -3.06 5.33
CA GLY A 223 0.52 -2.99 3.96
C GLY A 223 -0.08 -1.84 3.15
N LEU A 224 -1.40 -1.68 3.18
CA LEU A 224 -2.09 -0.61 2.43
C LEU A 224 -1.86 0.78 3.02
N SER A 225 -1.76 0.91 4.33
CA SER A 225 -1.44 2.19 4.98
C SER A 225 -0.01 2.65 4.67
N ILE A 226 0.94 1.72 4.54
CA ILE A 226 2.31 2.00 4.08
C ILE A 226 2.28 2.41 2.61
N ALA A 227 1.55 1.69 1.76
CA ALA A 227 1.41 2.03 0.35
C ALA A 227 0.85 3.46 0.17
N GLN A 228 -0.21 3.82 0.92
CA GLN A 228 -0.77 5.16 0.89
C GLN A 228 0.24 6.23 1.33
N ASN A 229 1.03 5.94 2.38
CA ASN A 229 2.06 6.89 2.84
C ASN A 229 3.14 7.14 1.79
N ILE A 230 3.63 6.09 1.17
CA ILE A 230 4.62 6.20 0.10
C ILE A 230 4.04 7.00 -1.07
N MET A 231 2.82 6.69 -1.51
CA MET A 231 2.17 7.46 -2.57
C MET A 231 2.03 8.93 -2.21
N HIS A 232 1.66 9.26 -0.97
CA HIS A 232 1.57 10.64 -0.51
C HIS A 232 2.94 11.34 -0.52
N GLN A 233 4.03 10.67 -0.13
CA GLN A 233 5.39 11.21 -0.21
C GLN A 233 5.79 11.53 -1.66
N HIS A 234 5.31 10.74 -2.63
CA HIS A 234 5.49 10.98 -4.06
C HIS A 234 4.50 11.99 -4.66
N ASN A 235 3.78 12.76 -3.82
CA ASN A 235 2.70 13.64 -4.24
C ASN A 235 1.64 12.93 -5.11
N GLY A 236 1.58 11.60 -5.00
CA GLY A 236 0.65 10.73 -5.69
C GLY A 236 -0.59 10.43 -4.87
N MET A 237 -1.44 9.58 -5.43
CA MET A 237 -2.69 9.14 -4.81
C MET A 237 -2.89 7.64 -5.06
N ILE A 238 -3.53 6.97 -4.12
CA ILE A 238 -3.99 5.58 -4.27
C ILE A 238 -5.50 5.53 -4.05
N VAL A 239 -6.21 4.80 -4.90
CA VAL A 239 -7.66 4.60 -4.83
C VAL A 239 -7.96 3.11 -4.89
N CYS A 240 -8.93 2.65 -4.11
CA CYS A 240 -9.45 1.30 -4.16
C CYS A 240 -10.91 1.33 -4.67
N GLN A 241 -11.20 0.50 -5.66
CA GLN A 241 -12.55 0.21 -6.11
C GLN A 241 -12.72 -1.31 -6.06
N SER A 242 -13.75 -1.78 -5.38
CA SER A 242 -13.93 -3.21 -5.18
C SER A 242 -15.39 -3.61 -5.23
N VAL A 243 -15.62 -4.66 -5.97
CA VAL A 243 -16.85 -5.46 -5.97
C VAL A 243 -16.46 -6.93 -6.02
N PRO A 244 -17.29 -7.86 -5.60
CA PRO A 244 -16.99 -9.28 -5.74
C PRO A 244 -16.62 -9.64 -7.19
N GLY A 245 -15.48 -10.32 -7.36
CA GLY A 245 -14.94 -10.68 -8.67
C GLY A 245 -14.09 -9.60 -9.34
N LYS A 246 -13.97 -8.41 -8.73
CA LYS A 246 -13.12 -7.34 -9.27
C LYS A 246 -12.71 -6.35 -8.21
N THR A 247 -11.43 -6.36 -7.83
CA THR A 247 -10.80 -5.32 -6.99
C THR A 247 -9.73 -4.62 -7.79
N VAL A 248 -9.76 -3.30 -7.83
CA VAL A 248 -8.79 -2.46 -8.55
C VAL A 248 -8.18 -1.47 -7.58
N PHE A 249 -6.86 -1.55 -7.40
CA PHE A 249 -6.08 -0.51 -6.78
C PHE A 249 -5.42 0.33 -7.87
N SER A 250 -5.77 1.62 -7.94
CA SER A 250 -5.23 2.58 -8.89
C SER A 250 -4.24 3.52 -8.19
N LEU A 251 -3.00 3.52 -8.66
CA LEU A 251 -1.93 4.42 -8.23
C LEU A 251 -1.81 5.56 -9.24
N TYR A 252 -1.77 6.79 -8.77
CA TYR A 252 -1.59 7.98 -9.60
C TYR A 252 -0.31 8.69 -9.20
N LEU A 253 0.64 8.78 -10.12
CA LEU A 253 1.88 9.53 -9.96
C LEU A 253 1.81 10.76 -10.85
N PRO A 254 1.90 11.99 -10.29
CA PRO A 254 1.85 13.19 -11.10
C PRO A 254 3.02 13.21 -12.09
N TRP A 255 2.73 13.58 -13.31
CA TRP A 255 3.72 13.81 -14.34
C TRP A 255 3.47 15.19 -14.95
N GLU A 256 4.49 16.02 -14.87
CA GLU A 256 4.49 17.35 -15.50
C GLU A 256 5.59 17.35 -16.57
N SER A 257 5.20 17.58 -17.82
CA SER A 257 6.20 17.78 -18.87
C SER A 257 6.93 19.10 -18.62
N ASP A 258 8.24 19.10 -18.66
CA ASP A 258 9.09 20.31 -18.56
C ASP A 258 8.80 21.39 -19.62
N HIS A 259 7.83 21.17 -20.51
CA HIS A 259 7.45 22.10 -21.56
C HIS A 259 6.41 23.16 -21.16
N ALA A 260 6.04 23.28 -19.87
CA ALA A 260 5.09 24.28 -19.39
C ALA A 260 5.74 25.48 -18.67
N ALA A 261 7.06 25.60 -18.71
CA ALA A 261 7.80 26.78 -18.25
C ALA A 261 8.44 27.48 -19.44
N LYS A 262 7.61 28.16 -20.25
CA LYS A 262 7.99 29.30 -21.11
C LYS A 262 6.79 30.21 -21.28
#